data_29b56290edf54d547fd97655ecb440da
#
_entry.id   29b56290edf54d547fd97655ecb440da
#
_cell.length_a   1.000
_cell.length_b   1.000
_cell.length_c   1.000
_cell.angle_alpha   90.00
_cell.angle_beta   90.00
_cell.angle_gamma   90.00
#
_symmetry.space_group_name_H-M   'P 1'
#
loop_
_entity.id
_entity.type
_entity.pdbx_description
1 polymer ?
#
loop_
_entity_poly.entity_id
_entity_poly.type
_entity_poly.pdbx_seq_one_letter_code
_entity_poly.pdbx_strand_id
1 'polypeptide(L)'
;MSRPLTPMEHLLAKYEGDVNGFGHHAAHGELLVPGESLLTDVEVLDVYTDESRMPADVEQWNRLPLHTILSRLVKISPQRLHVNPGQPFDTEFDFTELGDAAAQHMRICGCGERPSATREARRWADAAGRRFFVVRHKDNARLRGCLTAGAIGDALGANTENLPMEVIHERHGPDGITDLPEKPDITDDTQMTLFTFEAVIRWHVLERLSGPADLTAVTQNAYQRWLHTQKTPWEKARGALSTLEEPDGWLITHRDLFRMRAPGLTCTSALQEFARTGEQASITKPVNNSKGCGGAMRVAPVALADEDPQMVFALAAANAALTHGHPSGYLSAGVFAVLVHQLLRGKGLPEALEVAVDSLVRREDHEEVVAAIEHAVELAALGEPSVARVEELGRGGVGDTALAIALYSALVTDDPNEALLISVNHGGDNDSTASMCGNLVGALHGIGKIRPDWVERVQFRDVIDRMVSDWELENSPAAPVAQEWFTRYPPS
;
A
#
# COMPACT_ATOMS: atom_id res chain seq x y z
N MET A 1 -45.51 28.01 21.55
CA MET A 1 -45.05 26.72 22.07
C MET A 1 -43.75 26.41 21.35
N SER A 2 -42.65 26.28 22.05
CA SER A 2 -41.39 25.84 21.42
C SER A 2 -41.59 24.44 20.86
N ARG A 3 -41.16 24.22 19.59
CA ARG A 3 -41.20 22.89 19.01
C ARG A 3 -40.33 21.91 19.86
N PRO A 4 -40.65 20.61 19.84
CA PRO A 4 -39.80 19.64 20.49
C PRO A 4 -38.41 19.60 19.82
N LEU A 5 -37.36 19.38 20.60
CA LEU A 5 -35.98 19.23 20.09
C LEU A 5 -35.87 17.97 19.22
N THR A 6 -35.08 18.04 18.19
CA THR A 6 -34.69 16.84 17.42
C THR A 6 -33.78 15.95 18.27
N PRO A 7 -33.62 14.65 17.93
CA PRO A 7 -32.65 13.78 18.60
C PRO A 7 -31.21 14.36 18.59
N MET A 8 -30.81 15.01 17.51
CA MET A 8 -29.48 15.64 17.38
C MET A 8 -29.36 16.86 18.30
N GLU A 9 -30.38 17.72 18.39
CA GLU A 9 -30.40 18.87 19.30
C GLU A 9 -30.36 18.43 20.77
N HIS A 10 -30.98 17.29 21.13
CA HIS A 10 -30.85 16.71 22.47
C HIS A 10 -29.41 16.29 22.77
N LEU A 11 -28.69 15.74 21.77
CA LEU A 11 -27.28 15.37 21.92
C LEU A 11 -26.39 16.60 22.05
N LEU A 12 -26.59 17.63 21.23
CA LEU A 12 -25.87 18.91 21.35
C LEU A 12 -26.03 19.53 22.73
N ALA A 13 -27.27 19.62 23.23
CA ALA A 13 -27.54 20.13 24.56
C ALA A 13 -26.91 19.30 25.71
N LYS A 14 -26.79 17.99 25.51
CA LYS A 14 -26.20 17.07 26.48
C LYS A 14 -24.69 17.11 26.53
N TYR A 15 -24.05 17.31 25.40
CA TYR A 15 -22.61 17.20 25.23
C TYR A 15 -21.97 18.52 24.79
N GLU A 16 -22.53 19.67 25.22
CA GLU A 16 -22.01 21.00 24.93
C GLU A 16 -20.52 21.10 25.33
N GLY A 17 -19.65 21.34 24.35
CA GLY A 17 -18.20 21.41 24.55
C GLY A 17 -17.46 20.06 24.69
N ASP A 18 -18.15 18.92 24.67
CA ASP A 18 -17.55 17.58 24.69
C ASP A 18 -17.66 16.92 23.32
N VAL A 19 -16.66 17.14 22.48
CA VAL A 19 -16.57 16.58 21.12
C VAL A 19 -16.57 15.04 21.13
N ASN A 20 -15.92 14.41 22.10
CA ASN A 20 -15.86 12.96 22.19
C ASN A 20 -17.22 12.35 22.55
N GLY A 21 -17.90 12.93 23.56
CA GLY A 21 -19.25 12.52 23.94
C GLY A 21 -20.26 12.75 22.83
N PHE A 22 -20.22 13.90 22.17
CA PHE A 22 -21.09 14.21 21.04
C PHE A 22 -20.86 13.26 19.87
N GLY A 23 -19.62 13.12 19.38
CA GLY A 23 -19.28 12.26 18.25
C GLY A 23 -19.63 10.80 18.49
N HIS A 24 -19.41 10.31 19.72
CA HIS A 24 -19.76 8.96 20.12
C HIS A 24 -21.28 8.67 19.99
N HIS A 25 -22.14 9.59 20.40
CA HIS A 25 -23.58 9.39 20.38
C HIS A 25 -24.26 9.89 19.09
N ALA A 26 -23.65 10.85 18.39
CA ALA A 26 -24.19 11.43 17.17
C ALA A 26 -23.86 10.66 15.89
N ALA A 27 -22.98 9.65 15.95
CA ALA A 27 -22.48 8.93 14.76
C ALA A 27 -23.59 8.42 13.83
N HIS A 28 -24.76 8.09 14.37
CA HIS A 28 -25.93 7.62 13.62
C HIS A 28 -27.01 8.70 13.43
N GLY A 29 -26.81 9.90 13.97
CA GLY A 29 -27.75 11.02 13.81
C GLY A 29 -27.67 11.62 12.41
N GLU A 30 -28.76 12.24 11.96
CA GLU A 30 -28.86 12.89 10.66
C GLU A 30 -28.76 14.41 10.78
N LEU A 31 -28.06 15.04 9.84
CA LEU A 31 -27.92 16.48 9.69
C LEU A 31 -28.28 16.89 8.25
N LEU A 32 -28.74 18.13 8.09
CA LEU A 32 -29.02 18.73 6.80
C LEU A 32 -27.78 19.48 6.31
N VAL A 33 -27.36 19.20 5.09
CA VAL A 33 -26.21 19.81 4.45
C VAL A 33 -26.66 20.53 3.19
N PRO A 34 -26.38 21.83 3.03
CA PRO A 34 -26.66 22.55 1.80
C PRO A 34 -26.01 21.88 0.60
N GLY A 35 -26.76 21.71 -0.50
CA GLY A 35 -26.34 20.92 -1.66
C GLY A 35 -25.02 21.40 -2.29
N GLU A 36 -24.82 22.70 -2.35
CA GLU A 36 -23.60 23.31 -2.91
C GLU A 36 -22.38 23.14 -2.02
N SER A 37 -22.54 23.05 -0.70
CA SER A 37 -21.45 22.92 0.27
C SER A 37 -20.70 21.57 0.16
N LEU A 38 -21.28 20.58 -0.52
CA LEU A 38 -20.63 19.28 -0.77
C LEU A 38 -19.73 19.28 -2.00
N LEU A 39 -19.72 20.35 -2.78
CA LEU A 39 -19.04 20.45 -4.07
C LEU A 39 -17.86 21.43 -4.07
N THR A 40 -17.73 22.25 -3.02
CA THR A 40 -16.73 23.33 -2.94
C THR A 40 -15.80 23.11 -1.75
N ASP A 41 -14.52 23.50 -1.90
CA ASP A 41 -13.58 23.57 -0.78
C ASP A 41 -14.01 24.68 0.18
N VAL A 42 -14.43 24.31 1.38
CA VAL A 42 -14.80 25.22 2.45
C VAL A 42 -13.95 24.96 3.70
N GLU A 43 -13.53 26.01 4.37
CA GLU A 43 -12.79 25.90 5.62
C GLU A 43 -13.71 25.43 6.77
N VAL A 44 -14.95 25.91 6.76
CA VAL A 44 -16.01 25.57 7.72
C VAL A 44 -17.21 25.03 6.95
N LEU A 45 -17.69 23.84 7.31
CA LEU A 45 -18.91 23.30 6.74
C LEU A 45 -20.09 23.57 7.66
N ASP A 46 -21.05 24.34 7.18
CA ASP A 46 -22.31 24.59 7.87
C ASP A 46 -23.27 23.42 7.67
N VAL A 47 -23.83 22.92 8.77
CA VAL A 47 -24.85 21.87 8.78
C VAL A 47 -25.98 22.22 9.74
N TYR A 48 -27.15 21.65 9.53
CA TYR A 48 -28.33 22.01 10.29
C TYR A 48 -29.04 20.76 10.85
N THR A 49 -29.61 20.89 12.03
CA THR A 49 -30.33 19.78 12.71
C THR A 49 -31.75 19.60 12.19
N ASP A 50 -32.31 20.63 11.55
CA ASP A 50 -33.69 20.64 11.03
C ASP A 50 -33.86 21.70 9.95
N GLU A 51 -34.83 21.49 9.05
CA GLU A 51 -35.14 22.45 7.95
C GLU A 51 -35.48 23.85 8.44
N SER A 52 -36.10 23.97 9.62
CA SER A 52 -36.45 25.29 10.22
C SER A 52 -35.22 26.06 10.73
N ARG A 53 -34.05 25.46 10.74
CA ARG A 53 -32.75 26.08 11.10
C ARG A 53 -31.99 26.60 9.91
N MET A 54 -32.34 26.15 8.69
CA MET A 54 -31.64 26.51 7.47
C MET A 54 -31.97 27.98 7.08
N PRO A 55 -30.99 28.68 6.47
CA PRO A 55 -31.23 29.96 5.82
C PRO A 55 -32.28 29.86 4.72
N ALA A 56 -33.10 30.92 4.57
CA ALA A 56 -34.20 30.91 3.60
C ALA A 56 -33.78 30.92 2.15
N ASP A 57 -32.51 31.20 1.86
CA ASP A 57 -31.89 31.25 0.54
C ASP A 57 -31.28 29.91 0.10
N VAL A 58 -31.33 28.89 0.94
CA VAL A 58 -30.85 27.52 0.57
C VAL A 58 -31.95 26.80 -0.21
N GLU A 59 -31.78 26.67 -1.51
CA GLU A 59 -32.76 26.04 -2.39
C GLU A 59 -32.66 24.50 -2.42
N GLN A 60 -31.45 23.94 -2.17
CA GLN A 60 -31.20 22.51 -2.20
C GLN A 60 -30.42 22.07 -0.97
N TRP A 61 -30.82 20.96 -0.38
CA TRP A 61 -30.17 20.37 0.78
C TRP A 61 -30.29 18.84 0.77
N ASN A 62 -29.38 18.17 1.50
CA ASN A 62 -29.34 16.73 1.66
C ASN A 62 -29.43 16.38 3.14
N ARG A 63 -30.32 15.44 3.47
CA ARG A 63 -30.36 14.84 4.80
C ARG A 63 -29.39 13.66 4.85
N LEU A 64 -28.32 13.78 5.62
CA LEU A 64 -27.27 12.81 5.68
C LEU A 64 -26.93 12.43 7.13
N PRO A 65 -26.71 11.13 7.40
CA PRO A 65 -26.14 10.71 8.68
C PRO A 65 -24.76 11.34 8.90
N LEU A 66 -24.43 11.69 10.16
CA LEU A 66 -23.14 12.31 10.51
C LEU A 66 -21.94 11.51 9.95
N HIS A 67 -21.95 10.19 10.06
CA HIS A 67 -20.88 9.35 9.51
C HIS A 67 -20.75 9.48 7.97
N THR A 68 -21.87 9.68 7.26
CA THR A 68 -21.86 9.91 5.80
C THR A 68 -21.29 11.29 5.48
N ILE A 69 -21.66 12.32 6.27
CA ILE A 69 -21.08 13.66 6.16
C ILE A 69 -19.58 13.58 6.36
N LEU A 70 -19.13 13.01 7.47
CA LEU A 70 -17.72 12.84 7.79
C LEU A 70 -16.97 12.08 6.67
N SER A 71 -17.54 10.99 6.13
CA SER A 71 -16.91 10.20 5.07
C SER A 71 -16.85 10.92 3.71
N ARG A 72 -17.83 11.75 3.39
CA ARG A 72 -17.84 12.55 2.14
C ARG A 72 -16.94 13.76 2.22
N LEU A 73 -16.83 14.38 3.40
CA LEU A 73 -16.13 15.63 3.61
C LEU A 73 -14.61 15.46 3.80
N VAL A 74 -14.12 14.27 4.06
CA VAL A 74 -12.69 13.94 3.88
C VAL A 74 -12.20 14.34 2.48
N LYS A 75 -13.12 14.45 1.51
CA LYS A 75 -12.81 14.88 0.14
C LYS A 75 -12.68 16.40 -0.04
N ILE A 76 -13.31 17.20 0.82
CA ILE A 76 -13.38 18.67 0.67
C ILE A 76 -12.51 19.38 1.74
N SER A 77 -11.99 18.64 2.70
CA SER A 77 -11.07 19.14 3.75
C SER A 77 -11.55 20.36 4.55
N PRO A 78 -12.83 20.46 4.98
CA PRO A 78 -13.17 21.45 5.95
C PRO A 78 -12.37 21.18 7.23
N GLN A 79 -11.90 22.23 7.90
CA GLN A 79 -11.23 22.10 9.17
C GLN A 79 -12.24 21.98 10.33
N ARG A 80 -13.45 22.51 10.13
CA ARG A 80 -14.50 22.58 11.15
C ARG A 80 -15.87 22.25 10.60
N LEU A 81 -16.67 21.62 11.47
CA LEU A 81 -18.09 21.39 11.27
C LEU A 81 -18.86 22.38 12.16
N HIS A 82 -19.65 23.23 11.56
CA HIS A 82 -20.45 24.24 12.26
C HIS A 82 -21.93 23.83 12.21
N VAL A 83 -22.49 23.52 13.36
CA VAL A 83 -23.85 23.02 13.48
C VAL A 83 -24.79 24.18 13.86
N ASN A 84 -25.82 24.42 13.05
CA ASN A 84 -26.82 25.46 13.25
C ASN A 84 -26.22 26.89 13.36
N PRO A 85 -25.36 27.37 12.47
CA PRO A 85 -24.72 28.69 12.57
C PRO A 85 -25.73 29.81 12.75
N GLY A 86 -25.53 30.62 13.82
CA GLY A 86 -26.39 31.73 14.17
C GLY A 86 -27.79 31.37 14.67
N GLN A 87 -28.05 30.10 14.99
CA GLN A 87 -29.33 29.55 15.44
C GLN A 87 -29.19 28.94 16.84
N PRO A 88 -30.30 28.62 17.55
CA PRO A 88 -30.23 27.81 18.78
C PRO A 88 -29.47 26.50 18.54
N PHE A 89 -28.56 26.12 19.48
CA PHE A 89 -27.61 25.01 19.38
C PHE A 89 -26.51 25.24 18.33
N ASP A 90 -26.14 26.51 18.14
CA ASP A 90 -24.94 26.90 17.39
C ASP A 90 -23.69 26.32 18.07
N THR A 91 -23.01 25.45 17.41
CA THR A 91 -21.82 24.75 17.95
C THR A 91 -20.87 24.39 16.82
N GLU A 92 -19.58 24.64 17.04
CA GLU A 92 -18.52 24.32 16.11
C GLU A 92 -17.63 23.20 16.66
N PHE A 93 -17.31 22.22 15.83
CA PHE A 93 -16.43 21.11 16.16
C PHE A 93 -15.24 21.09 15.22
N ASP A 94 -14.07 20.72 15.76
CA ASP A 94 -12.96 20.32 14.92
C ASP A 94 -13.33 19.04 14.15
N PHE A 95 -13.10 19.06 12.85
CA PHE A 95 -13.56 17.98 11.98
C PHE A 95 -12.82 16.68 12.23
N THR A 96 -11.52 16.76 12.53
CA THR A 96 -10.69 15.58 12.83
C THR A 96 -11.07 14.95 14.15
N GLU A 97 -11.20 15.77 15.21
CA GLU A 97 -11.58 15.30 16.54
C GLU A 97 -12.98 14.67 16.55
N LEU A 98 -13.94 15.28 15.85
CA LEU A 98 -15.30 14.74 15.73
C LEU A 98 -15.30 13.41 14.94
N GLY A 99 -14.49 13.32 13.88
CA GLY A 99 -14.32 12.10 13.09
C GLY A 99 -13.73 10.96 13.91
N ASP A 100 -12.69 11.24 14.68
CA ASP A 100 -12.05 10.27 15.57
C ASP A 100 -13.00 9.76 16.66
N ALA A 101 -13.76 10.67 17.28
CA ALA A 101 -14.75 10.31 18.29
C ALA A 101 -15.88 9.42 17.70
N ALA A 102 -16.38 9.76 16.52
CA ALA A 102 -17.39 8.97 15.83
C ALA A 102 -16.84 7.59 15.41
N ALA A 103 -15.62 7.52 14.88
CA ALA A 103 -14.97 6.27 14.48
C ALA A 103 -14.69 5.36 15.68
N GLN A 104 -14.24 5.92 16.81
CA GLN A 104 -14.01 5.18 18.04
C GLN A 104 -15.32 4.60 18.60
N HIS A 105 -16.41 5.38 18.58
CA HIS A 105 -17.72 4.88 18.98
C HIS A 105 -18.14 3.68 18.14
N MET A 106 -18.02 3.79 16.81
CA MET A 106 -18.43 2.73 15.88
C MET A 106 -17.61 1.44 16.04
N ARG A 107 -16.34 1.52 16.50
CA ARG A 107 -15.50 0.36 16.83
C ARG A 107 -15.90 -0.33 18.14
N ILE A 108 -16.33 0.43 19.14
CA ILE A 108 -16.55 -0.04 20.50
C ILE A 108 -18.05 -0.33 20.74
N CYS A 109 -18.93 0.33 20.00
CA CYS A 109 -20.36 0.26 20.20
C CYS A 109 -20.91 -1.13 19.88
N GLY A 110 -21.32 -1.84 20.94
CA GLY A 110 -22.21 -2.98 20.84
C GLY A 110 -23.66 -2.56 20.52
N CYS A 111 -23.88 -1.41 19.84
CA CYS A 111 -25.19 -0.84 19.54
C CYS A 111 -25.99 -1.61 18.50
N GLY A 112 -25.84 -2.92 18.45
CA GLY A 112 -26.52 -3.70 17.45
C GLY A 112 -27.13 -4.95 17.99
N GLU A 113 -28.29 -4.85 18.56
CA GLU A 113 -29.25 -5.96 18.58
C GLU A 113 -29.86 -6.24 17.20
N ARG A 114 -29.45 -5.52 16.14
CA ARG A 114 -29.83 -5.79 14.74
C ARG A 114 -28.60 -6.20 13.93
N PRO A 115 -28.49 -7.48 13.54
CA PRO A 115 -27.28 -8.02 12.86
C PRO A 115 -26.88 -7.31 11.56
N SER A 116 -27.83 -6.68 10.87
CA SER A 116 -27.57 -5.91 9.63
C SER A 116 -26.94 -4.55 9.93
N ALA A 117 -27.49 -3.81 10.89
CA ALA A 117 -26.99 -2.49 11.26
C ALA A 117 -25.57 -2.55 11.88
N THR A 118 -25.29 -3.61 12.66
CA THR A 118 -23.96 -3.80 13.27
C THR A 118 -22.90 -4.13 12.26
N ARG A 119 -23.24 -4.91 11.23
CA ARG A 119 -22.32 -5.28 10.15
C ARG A 119 -22.04 -4.07 9.25
N GLU A 120 -23.05 -3.28 8.98
CA GLU A 120 -22.96 -2.05 8.21
C GLU A 120 -22.20 -0.96 8.98
N ALA A 121 -22.50 -0.76 10.25
CA ALA A 121 -21.78 0.16 11.13
C ALA A 121 -20.28 -0.21 11.28
N ARG A 122 -19.95 -1.50 11.45
CA ARG A 122 -18.55 -1.96 11.46
C ARG A 122 -17.85 -1.73 10.10
N ARG A 123 -18.54 -2.01 8.98
CA ARG A 123 -18.02 -1.70 7.65
C ARG A 123 -17.74 -0.22 7.47
N TRP A 124 -18.61 0.65 7.97
CA TRP A 124 -18.44 2.11 7.90
C TRP A 124 -17.36 2.61 8.86
N ALA A 125 -17.27 2.07 10.08
CA ALA A 125 -16.21 2.41 11.02
C ALA A 125 -14.83 2.03 10.50
N ASP A 126 -14.70 0.83 9.95
CA ASP A 126 -13.46 0.37 9.32
C ASP A 126 -13.14 1.22 8.07
N ALA A 127 -14.14 1.53 7.24
CA ALA A 127 -13.95 2.38 6.06
C ALA A 127 -13.67 3.84 6.43
N ALA A 128 -14.35 4.41 7.44
CA ALA A 128 -14.10 5.75 7.93
C ALA A 128 -12.75 5.82 8.64
N GLY A 129 -12.44 4.90 9.55
CA GLY A 129 -11.14 4.82 10.22
C GLY A 129 -9.97 4.69 9.24
N ARG A 130 -10.12 3.93 8.16
CA ARG A 130 -9.11 3.82 7.09
C ARG A 130 -9.01 5.06 6.20
N ARG A 131 -10.07 5.87 6.08
CA ARG A 131 -10.11 7.06 5.20
C ARG A 131 -9.76 8.36 5.90
N PHE A 132 -9.95 8.46 7.21
CA PHE A 132 -9.54 9.64 7.97
C PHE A 132 -8.03 9.81 8.02
N PHE A 133 -7.28 8.74 7.81
CA PHE A 133 -5.82 8.71 7.77
C PHE A 133 -5.26 8.63 6.35
N VAL A 134 -5.91 9.16 5.34
CA VAL A 134 -5.21 9.44 4.09
C VAL A 134 -4.18 10.51 4.42
N VAL A 135 -3.00 10.07 4.82
CA VAL A 135 -1.83 10.93 4.82
C VAL A 135 -1.76 11.52 3.42
N ARG A 136 -2.04 12.83 3.31
CA ARG A 136 -1.70 13.54 2.11
C ARG A 136 -0.19 13.39 1.96
N HIS A 137 0.22 12.38 1.21
CA HIS A 137 1.58 12.35 0.70
C HIS A 137 1.71 13.59 -0.19
N LYS A 138 2.08 14.72 0.43
CA LYS A 138 2.41 15.96 -0.29
C LYS A 138 3.59 15.75 -1.23
N ASP A 139 4.21 14.58 -1.18
CA ASP A 139 5.43 14.30 -1.89
C ASP A 139 5.38 12.93 -2.59
N ASN A 140 4.78 12.92 -3.78
CA ASN A 140 4.83 11.79 -4.70
C ASN A 140 6.25 11.43 -5.13
N ALA A 141 7.21 12.29 -4.85
CA ALA A 141 8.62 12.05 -5.13
C ALA A 141 9.13 10.80 -4.39
N ARG A 142 8.62 10.51 -3.18
CA ARG A 142 9.00 9.32 -2.42
C ARG A 142 8.42 8.03 -3.00
N LEU A 143 7.12 8.02 -3.32
CA LEU A 143 6.50 6.85 -3.94
C LEU A 143 7.05 6.60 -5.34
N ARG A 144 7.21 7.67 -6.13
CA ARG A 144 7.86 7.60 -7.44
C ARG A 144 9.28 7.09 -7.32
N GLY A 145 10.04 7.62 -6.35
CA GLY A 145 11.39 7.17 -6.02
C GLY A 145 11.42 5.70 -5.64
N CYS A 146 10.56 5.27 -4.74
CA CYS A 146 10.43 3.87 -4.31
C CYS A 146 10.30 2.92 -5.51
N LEU A 147 9.30 3.11 -6.35
CA LEU A 147 9.02 2.18 -7.44
C LEU A 147 10.05 2.28 -8.57
N THR A 148 10.52 3.50 -8.91
CA THR A 148 11.50 3.68 -9.98
C THR A 148 12.88 3.19 -9.56
N ALA A 149 13.34 3.46 -8.33
CA ALA A 149 14.63 2.98 -7.87
C ALA A 149 14.62 1.46 -7.64
N GLY A 150 13.46 0.87 -7.27
CA GLY A 150 13.28 -0.58 -7.27
C GLY A 150 13.48 -1.18 -8.67
N ALA A 151 12.84 -0.61 -9.69
CA ALA A 151 13.03 -1.06 -11.08
C ALA A 151 14.47 -0.84 -11.59
N ILE A 152 15.16 0.21 -11.13
CA ILE A 152 16.58 0.44 -11.45
C ILE A 152 17.46 -0.65 -10.80
N GLY A 153 17.20 -0.97 -9.52
CA GLY A 153 17.94 -2.04 -8.82
C GLY A 153 17.77 -3.39 -9.51
N ASP A 154 16.54 -3.77 -9.85
CA ASP A 154 16.20 -4.95 -10.65
C ASP A 154 16.99 -4.95 -11.97
N ALA A 155 16.93 -3.87 -12.76
CA ALA A 155 17.60 -3.78 -14.05
C ALA A 155 19.14 -3.80 -13.95
N LEU A 156 19.73 -3.36 -12.83
CA LEU A 156 21.17 -3.46 -12.57
C LEU A 156 21.60 -4.93 -12.44
N GLY A 157 20.81 -5.75 -11.74
CA GLY A 157 21.09 -7.15 -11.46
C GLY A 157 20.63 -8.14 -12.55
N ALA A 158 19.65 -7.76 -13.37
CA ALA A 158 18.94 -8.66 -14.31
C ALA A 158 19.81 -9.58 -15.19
N ASN A 159 21.01 -9.15 -15.55
CA ASN A 159 21.93 -9.93 -16.40
C ASN A 159 22.96 -10.73 -15.61
N THR A 160 22.97 -10.61 -14.29
CA THR A 160 23.97 -11.20 -13.40
C THR A 160 23.37 -12.04 -12.29
N GLU A 161 22.04 -12.14 -12.25
CA GLU A 161 21.30 -12.98 -11.31
C GLU A 161 21.90 -14.38 -11.21
N ASN A 162 22.17 -14.84 -10.00
CA ASN A 162 22.75 -16.14 -9.68
C ASN A 162 24.16 -16.42 -10.25
N LEU A 163 24.85 -15.43 -10.79
CA LEU A 163 26.26 -15.59 -11.22
C LEU A 163 27.20 -15.48 -10.00
N PRO A 164 28.30 -16.25 -10.01
CA PRO A 164 29.37 -16.03 -9.02
C PRO A 164 30.05 -14.66 -9.22
N MET A 165 30.56 -14.07 -8.12
CA MET A 165 31.20 -12.74 -8.17
C MET A 165 32.40 -12.70 -9.13
N GLU A 166 33.13 -13.81 -9.28
CA GLU A 166 34.23 -13.92 -10.23
C GLU A 166 33.76 -13.69 -11.68
N VAL A 167 32.60 -14.22 -12.05
CA VAL A 167 32.00 -14.04 -13.38
C VAL A 167 31.50 -12.62 -13.57
N ILE A 168 30.98 -11.99 -12.50
CA ILE A 168 30.57 -10.57 -12.52
C ILE A 168 31.80 -9.71 -12.78
N HIS A 169 32.93 -9.96 -12.09
CA HIS A 169 34.18 -9.24 -12.32
C HIS A 169 34.77 -9.49 -13.70
N GLU A 170 34.66 -10.68 -14.27
CA GLU A 170 35.09 -10.97 -15.65
C GLU A 170 34.30 -10.15 -16.67
N ARG A 171 33.01 -9.89 -16.42
CA ARG A 171 32.13 -9.17 -17.35
C ARG A 171 32.19 -7.66 -17.21
N HIS A 172 32.30 -7.18 -15.96
CA HIS A 172 32.13 -5.77 -15.59
C HIS A 172 33.41 -5.10 -15.09
N GLY A 173 34.50 -5.85 -14.92
CA GLY A 173 35.74 -5.36 -14.33
C GLY A 173 35.84 -5.54 -12.83
N PRO A 174 36.98 -5.14 -12.21
CA PRO A 174 37.25 -5.38 -10.80
C PRO A 174 36.26 -4.67 -9.83
N ASP A 175 35.63 -3.60 -10.30
CA ASP A 175 34.66 -2.82 -9.51
C ASP A 175 33.23 -3.41 -9.62
N GLY A 176 33.05 -4.49 -10.39
CA GLY A 176 31.76 -5.11 -10.63
C GLY A 176 30.82 -4.23 -11.44
N ILE A 177 29.51 -4.28 -11.11
CA ILE A 177 28.46 -3.49 -11.76
C ILE A 177 28.54 -2.05 -11.25
N THR A 178 28.72 -1.09 -12.15
CA THR A 178 28.87 0.35 -11.83
C THR A 178 27.87 1.23 -12.56
N ASP A 179 27.10 0.68 -13.50
CA ASP A 179 26.10 1.40 -14.27
C ASP A 179 25.00 0.45 -14.80
N LEU A 180 23.87 1.01 -15.20
CA LEU A 180 22.84 0.27 -15.93
C LEU A 180 23.39 -0.30 -17.25
N PRO A 181 22.98 -1.51 -17.64
CA PRO A 181 23.32 -2.06 -18.93
C PRO A 181 22.77 -1.18 -20.07
N GLU A 182 23.29 -1.37 -21.30
CA GLU A 182 22.82 -0.63 -22.48
C GLU A 182 21.29 -0.77 -22.68
N LYS A 183 20.77 -1.95 -22.40
CA LYS A 183 19.34 -2.25 -22.36
C LYS A 183 18.95 -2.62 -20.93
N PRO A 184 18.45 -1.67 -20.14
CA PRO A 184 18.07 -1.91 -18.75
C PRO A 184 16.71 -2.60 -18.67
N ASP A 185 16.67 -3.84 -19.13
CA ASP A 185 15.50 -4.71 -19.00
C ASP A 185 15.28 -5.07 -17.52
N ILE A 186 14.04 -5.02 -17.09
CA ILE A 186 13.62 -5.45 -15.74
C ILE A 186 13.32 -6.96 -15.74
N THR A 187 13.21 -7.58 -14.55
CA THR A 187 12.85 -8.98 -14.35
C THR A 187 11.41 -9.14 -13.82
N ASP A 188 11.08 -10.32 -13.28
CA ASP A 188 9.78 -10.55 -12.63
C ASP A 188 9.62 -9.75 -11.33
N ASP A 189 10.68 -9.29 -10.69
CA ASP A 189 10.65 -8.37 -9.55
C ASP A 189 9.81 -7.13 -9.83
N THR A 190 10.17 -6.38 -10.85
CA THR A 190 9.42 -5.18 -11.24
C THR A 190 8.07 -5.56 -11.85
N GLN A 191 7.98 -6.61 -12.67
CA GLN A 191 6.70 -7.04 -13.22
C GLN A 191 5.70 -7.32 -12.10
N MET A 192 6.05 -8.15 -11.12
CA MET A 192 5.14 -8.50 -10.01
C MET A 192 4.86 -7.31 -9.10
N THR A 193 5.83 -6.41 -8.89
CA THR A 193 5.61 -5.14 -8.17
C THR A 193 4.56 -4.28 -8.86
N LEU A 194 4.58 -4.15 -10.20
CA LEU A 194 3.55 -3.43 -10.95
C LEU A 194 2.17 -4.08 -10.81
N PHE A 195 2.07 -5.41 -10.89
CA PHE A 195 0.81 -6.11 -10.70
C PHE A 195 0.31 -6.03 -9.25
N THR A 196 1.20 -5.98 -8.25
CA THR A 196 0.83 -5.70 -6.86
C THR A 196 0.30 -4.27 -6.73
N PHE A 197 0.93 -3.29 -7.38
CA PHE A 197 0.47 -1.91 -7.33
C PHE A 197 -0.89 -1.73 -8.04
N GLU A 198 -1.09 -2.39 -9.19
CA GLU A 198 -2.41 -2.45 -9.82
C GLU A 198 -3.46 -3.06 -8.87
N ALA A 199 -3.12 -4.13 -8.15
CA ALA A 199 -4.00 -4.75 -7.18
C ALA A 199 -4.37 -3.79 -6.04
N VAL A 200 -3.42 -3.03 -5.50
CA VAL A 200 -3.67 -2.04 -4.44
C VAL A 200 -4.60 -0.92 -4.95
N ILE A 201 -4.38 -0.41 -6.17
CA ILE A 201 -5.27 0.60 -6.77
C ILE A 201 -6.68 0.03 -6.98
N ARG A 202 -6.80 -1.17 -7.57
CA ARG A 202 -8.10 -1.84 -7.82
C ARG A 202 -8.83 -2.17 -6.53
N TRP A 203 -8.11 -2.63 -5.52
CA TRP A 203 -8.68 -2.87 -4.20
C TRP A 203 -9.25 -1.58 -3.59
N HIS A 204 -8.53 -0.46 -3.70
CA HIS A 204 -8.99 0.85 -3.22
C HIS A 204 -10.23 1.33 -3.99
N VAL A 205 -10.25 1.15 -5.32
CA VAL A 205 -11.45 1.41 -6.14
C VAL A 205 -12.63 0.54 -5.69
N LEU A 206 -12.40 -0.76 -5.45
CA LEU A 206 -13.42 -1.68 -5.01
C LEU A 206 -13.97 -1.30 -3.63
N GLU A 207 -13.11 -0.97 -2.65
CA GLU A 207 -13.52 -0.50 -1.33
C GLU A 207 -14.33 0.79 -1.41
N ARG A 208 -13.93 1.72 -2.28
CA ARG A 208 -14.66 2.98 -2.48
C ARG A 208 -16.06 2.76 -3.04
N LEU A 209 -16.24 1.77 -3.91
CA LEU A 209 -17.53 1.50 -4.56
C LEU A 209 -18.44 0.56 -3.77
N SER A 210 -17.86 -0.45 -3.12
CA SER A 210 -18.61 -1.58 -2.57
C SER A 210 -18.36 -1.82 -1.08
N GLY A 211 -17.47 -1.06 -0.44
CA GLY A 211 -17.06 -1.26 0.94
C GLY A 211 -15.92 -2.26 1.09
N PRO A 212 -15.62 -2.72 2.33
CA PRO A 212 -14.44 -3.53 2.62
C PRO A 212 -14.28 -4.74 1.72
N ALA A 213 -13.07 -4.92 1.20
CA ALA A 213 -12.70 -5.98 0.26
C ALA A 213 -11.43 -6.69 0.72
N ASP A 214 -11.21 -7.89 0.23
CA ASP A 214 -10.02 -8.68 0.51
C ASP A 214 -8.90 -8.34 -0.48
N LEU A 215 -7.85 -7.64 -0.01
CA LEU A 215 -6.68 -7.30 -0.82
C LEU A 215 -5.98 -8.56 -1.35
N THR A 216 -5.94 -9.66 -0.58
CA THR A 216 -5.25 -10.88 -1.03
C THR A 216 -5.96 -11.52 -2.21
N ALA A 217 -7.30 -11.49 -2.24
CA ALA A 217 -8.08 -11.97 -3.36
C ALA A 217 -7.87 -11.11 -4.62
N VAL A 218 -7.86 -9.78 -4.48
CA VAL A 218 -7.57 -8.86 -5.59
C VAL A 218 -6.14 -9.07 -6.11
N THR A 219 -5.17 -9.26 -5.20
CA THR A 219 -3.77 -9.54 -5.57
C THR A 219 -3.62 -10.90 -6.24
N GLN A 220 -4.32 -11.94 -5.76
CA GLN A 220 -4.33 -13.25 -6.43
C GLN A 220 -4.77 -13.10 -7.90
N ASN A 221 -5.84 -12.35 -8.16
CA ASN A 221 -6.31 -12.09 -9.52
C ASN A 221 -5.29 -11.30 -10.36
N ALA A 222 -4.59 -10.34 -9.75
CA ALA A 222 -3.51 -9.61 -10.42
C ALA A 222 -2.34 -10.54 -10.80
N TYR A 223 -1.97 -11.44 -9.92
CA TYR A 223 -0.90 -12.41 -10.20
C TYR A 223 -1.32 -13.46 -11.24
N GLN A 224 -2.60 -13.79 -11.37
CA GLN A 224 -3.06 -14.63 -12.48
C GLN A 224 -2.92 -13.90 -13.83
N ARG A 225 -3.15 -12.58 -13.86
CA ARG A 225 -2.84 -11.77 -15.06
C ARG A 225 -1.33 -11.71 -15.35
N TRP A 226 -0.49 -11.58 -14.30
CA TRP A 226 0.96 -11.69 -14.46
C TRP A 226 1.36 -13.07 -15.01
N LEU A 227 0.82 -14.16 -14.47
CA LEU A 227 1.11 -15.53 -14.97
C LEU A 227 0.76 -15.67 -16.46
N HIS A 228 -0.29 -14.99 -16.92
CA HIS A 228 -0.63 -14.95 -18.34
C HIS A 228 0.47 -14.29 -19.19
N THR A 229 1.12 -13.26 -18.69
CA THR A 229 2.24 -12.61 -19.39
C THR A 229 3.47 -13.53 -19.50
N GLN A 230 3.55 -14.59 -18.69
CA GLN A 230 4.63 -15.56 -18.66
C GLN A 230 4.38 -16.76 -19.60
N LYS A 231 3.80 -16.51 -20.78
CA LYS A 231 3.45 -17.50 -21.81
C LYS A 231 2.40 -18.54 -21.39
N THR A 232 1.68 -18.32 -20.32
CA THR A 232 0.57 -19.16 -19.92
C THR A 232 -0.72 -18.65 -20.58
N PRO A 233 -1.42 -19.43 -21.41
CA PRO A 233 -2.70 -19.01 -21.99
C PRO A 233 -3.69 -18.60 -20.91
N TRP A 234 -4.52 -17.56 -21.20
CA TRP A 234 -5.43 -16.99 -20.20
C TRP A 234 -6.37 -18.03 -19.58
N GLU A 235 -6.91 -18.94 -20.39
CA GLU A 235 -7.79 -20.04 -19.94
C GLU A 235 -7.13 -20.92 -18.87
N LYS A 236 -5.79 -21.01 -18.90
CA LYS A 236 -5.00 -21.77 -17.93
C LYS A 236 -4.51 -20.90 -16.77
N ALA A 237 -4.33 -19.60 -17.00
CA ALA A 237 -3.84 -18.67 -15.99
C ALA A 237 -4.96 -18.15 -15.09
N ARG A 238 -6.15 -17.89 -15.61
CA ARG A 238 -7.24 -17.16 -14.91
C ARG A 238 -7.72 -17.79 -13.61
N GLY A 239 -7.46 -19.08 -13.40
CA GLY A 239 -7.97 -19.82 -12.25
C GLY A 239 -9.39 -20.34 -12.41
N ALA A 240 -9.74 -21.33 -11.60
CA ALA A 240 -11.01 -22.05 -11.69
C ALA A 240 -12.23 -21.19 -11.31
N LEU A 241 -12.02 -20.13 -10.52
CA LEU A 241 -13.10 -19.26 -10.03
C LEU A 241 -13.37 -18.05 -10.94
N SER A 242 -12.46 -17.72 -11.86
CA SER A 242 -12.66 -16.58 -12.76
C SER A 242 -13.57 -16.94 -13.92
N THR A 243 -14.59 -16.10 -14.14
CA THR A 243 -15.53 -16.19 -15.27
C THR A 243 -15.13 -15.29 -16.44
N LEU A 244 -14.04 -14.52 -16.33
CA LEU A 244 -13.59 -13.60 -17.36
C LEU A 244 -13.07 -14.39 -18.57
N GLU A 245 -13.62 -14.15 -19.77
CA GLU A 245 -13.15 -14.76 -21.00
C GLU A 245 -11.80 -14.20 -21.44
N GLU A 246 -11.54 -12.92 -21.18
CA GLU A 246 -10.30 -12.19 -21.47
C GLU A 246 -9.77 -11.52 -20.22
N PRO A 247 -8.44 -11.35 -20.08
CA PRO A 247 -7.86 -10.61 -18.95
C PRO A 247 -8.22 -9.13 -19.03
N ASP A 248 -8.57 -8.55 -17.89
CA ASP A 248 -9.02 -7.16 -17.76
C ASP A 248 -7.95 -6.21 -17.19
N GLY A 249 -8.23 -4.91 -17.26
CA GLY A 249 -7.40 -3.85 -16.73
C GLY A 249 -6.41 -3.26 -17.74
N TRP A 250 -5.76 -2.20 -17.31
CA TRP A 250 -4.87 -1.44 -18.19
C TRP A 250 -3.46 -2.05 -18.27
N LEU A 251 -2.93 -2.54 -17.17
CA LEU A 251 -1.55 -3.05 -17.12
C LEU A 251 -1.34 -4.21 -18.11
N ILE A 252 -2.34 -5.08 -18.25
CA ILE A 252 -2.28 -6.23 -19.17
C ILE A 252 -2.26 -5.82 -20.66
N THR A 253 -2.52 -4.55 -20.99
CA THR A 253 -2.45 -4.06 -22.38
C THR A 253 -1.03 -3.75 -22.84
N HIS A 254 -0.06 -3.69 -21.91
CA HIS A 254 1.34 -3.41 -22.22
C HIS A 254 2.05 -4.65 -22.76
N ARG A 255 2.30 -4.68 -24.07
CA ARG A 255 2.90 -5.82 -24.78
C ARG A 255 4.28 -6.21 -24.26
N ASP A 256 5.05 -5.25 -23.77
CA ASP A 256 6.40 -5.49 -23.24
C ASP A 256 6.41 -6.28 -21.92
N LEU A 257 5.26 -6.40 -21.24
CA LEU A 257 5.09 -7.29 -20.09
C LEU A 257 4.99 -8.78 -20.52
N PHE A 258 4.67 -9.06 -21.79
CA PHE A 258 4.50 -10.44 -22.30
C PHE A 258 5.85 -11.07 -22.66
N ARG A 259 6.78 -11.04 -21.72
CA ARG A 259 8.10 -11.68 -21.82
C ARG A 259 8.38 -12.44 -20.53
N MET A 260 8.88 -13.66 -20.66
CA MET A 260 9.49 -14.36 -19.53
C MET A 260 10.76 -13.61 -19.11
N ARG A 261 10.79 -13.19 -17.86
CA ARG A 261 11.87 -12.37 -17.29
C ARG A 261 12.34 -13.01 -15.99
N ALA A 262 13.00 -14.16 -16.12
CA ALA A 262 13.48 -15.00 -15.02
C ALA A 262 12.42 -15.35 -13.96
N PRO A 263 11.16 -15.71 -14.32
CA PRO A 263 10.10 -15.89 -13.34
C PRO A 263 10.44 -17.00 -12.35
N GLY A 264 10.38 -16.68 -11.04
CA GLY A 264 10.65 -17.60 -9.96
C GLY A 264 9.75 -18.84 -10.02
N LEU A 265 10.35 -20.03 -9.90
CA LEU A 265 9.60 -21.31 -9.96
C LEU A 265 8.56 -21.43 -8.85
N THR A 266 8.85 -20.92 -7.65
CA THR A 266 7.89 -20.89 -6.52
C THR A 266 6.67 -20.07 -6.86
N CYS A 267 6.84 -18.86 -7.42
CA CYS A 267 5.74 -18.00 -7.84
C CYS A 267 4.88 -18.67 -8.89
N THR A 268 5.49 -19.13 -9.97
CA THR A 268 4.77 -19.73 -11.11
C THR A 268 4.03 -21.00 -10.73
N SER A 269 4.64 -21.91 -9.95
CA SER A 269 4.02 -23.17 -9.54
C SER A 269 2.85 -22.94 -8.57
N ALA A 270 2.98 -22.02 -7.63
CA ALA A 270 1.89 -21.69 -6.69
C ALA A 270 0.67 -21.08 -7.43
N LEU A 271 0.91 -20.18 -8.39
CA LEU A 271 -0.16 -19.56 -9.18
C LEU A 271 -0.82 -20.58 -10.14
N GLN A 272 -0.06 -21.52 -10.69
CA GLN A 272 -0.59 -22.63 -11.48
C GLN A 272 -1.44 -23.57 -10.62
N GLU A 273 -1.04 -23.82 -9.38
CA GLU A 273 -1.80 -24.64 -8.44
C GLU A 273 -3.15 -23.96 -8.10
N PHE A 274 -3.14 -22.64 -7.82
CA PHE A 274 -4.38 -21.89 -7.65
C PHE A 274 -5.26 -21.95 -8.91
N ALA A 275 -4.69 -21.76 -10.09
CA ALA A 275 -5.44 -21.84 -11.35
C ALA A 275 -6.12 -23.20 -11.52
N ARG A 276 -5.46 -24.28 -11.09
CA ARG A 276 -5.96 -25.64 -11.18
C ARG A 276 -7.04 -25.99 -10.16
N THR A 277 -6.89 -25.49 -8.91
CA THR A 277 -7.73 -25.92 -7.78
C THR A 277 -8.79 -24.90 -7.39
N GLY A 278 -8.57 -23.62 -7.64
CA GLY A 278 -9.34 -22.51 -7.09
C GLY A 278 -9.07 -22.27 -5.60
N GLU A 279 -8.11 -22.99 -4.98
CA GLU A 279 -7.79 -22.85 -3.57
C GLU A 279 -6.68 -21.82 -3.36
N GLN A 280 -7.04 -20.68 -2.77
CA GLN A 280 -6.09 -19.64 -2.44
C GLN A 280 -5.23 -20.08 -1.26
N ALA A 281 -3.91 -19.96 -1.41
CA ALA A 281 -2.96 -20.18 -0.33
C ALA A 281 -3.03 -19.08 0.73
N SER A 282 -2.64 -19.42 1.96
CA SER A 282 -2.58 -18.48 3.08
C SER A 282 -1.52 -18.93 4.08
N ILE A 283 -1.23 -18.10 5.08
CA ILE A 283 -0.32 -18.45 6.18
C ILE A 283 -0.76 -19.74 6.89
N THR A 284 -2.07 -19.94 7.09
CA THR A 284 -2.64 -21.11 7.77
C THR A 284 -2.86 -22.31 6.84
N LYS A 285 -2.88 -22.08 5.52
CA LYS A 285 -3.01 -23.12 4.49
C LYS A 285 -1.97 -22.88 3.40
N PRO A 286 -0.69 -23.15 3.68
CA PRO A 286 0.39 -22.88 2.73
C PRO A 286 0.35 -23.83 1.53
N VAL A 287 0.68 -23.35 0.34
CA VAL A 287 0.80 -24.15 -0.89
C VAL A 287 2.12 -24.90 -0.97
N ASN A 288 3.13 -24.45 -0.23
CA ASN A 288 4.48 -25.01 -0.17
C ASN A 288 5.18 -24.58 1.12
N ASN A 289 6.47 -24.91 1.26
CA ASN A 289 7.33 -24.46 2.38
C ASN A 289 8.52 -23.64 1.87
N SER A 290 8.32 -22.77 0.87
CA SER A 290 9.38 -21.96 0.28
C SER A 290 9.74 -20.77 1.17
N LYS A 291 11.05 -20.59 1.40
CA LYS A 291 11.67 -19.39 2.00
C LYS A 291 11.99 -18.30 0.98
N GLY A 292 11.76 -18.52 -0.32
CA GLY A 292 12.22 -17.68 -1.41
C GLY A 292 11.89 -16.18 -1.23
N CYS A 293 12.72 -15.32 -1.81
CA CYS A 293 12.56 -13.85 -1.78
C CYS A 293 11.37 -13.34 -2.61
N GLY A 294 10.86 -14.15 -3.56
CA GLY A 294 9.80 -13.75 -4.50
C GLY A 294 8.46 -13.33 -3.86
N GLY A 295 8.26 -13.59 -2.56
CA GLY A 295 7.17 -13.00 -1.78
C GLY A 295 7.47 -11.57 -1.31
N ALA A 296 8.73 -11.28 -0.94
CA ALA A 296 9.16 -9.99 -0.40
C ALA A 296 9.44 -8.95 -1.49
N MET A 297 10.13 -9.34 -2.58
CA MET A 297 10.58 -8.44 -3.65
C MET A 297 9.46 -7.56 -4.25
N ARG A 298 8.23 -8.04 -4.22
CA ARG A 298 7.08 -7.45 -4.92
C ARG A 298 6.09 -6.69 -4.04
N VAL A 299 6.25 -6.69 -2.69
CA VAL A 299 5.20 -6.18 -1.78
C VAL A 299 5.33 -4.70 -1.44
N ALA A 300 6.33 -3.97 -1.95
CA ALA A 300 6.49 -2.55 -1.69
C ALA A 300 5.18 -1.73 -1.83
N PRO A 301 4.30 -1.96 -2.84
CA PRO A 301 3.05 -1.22 -2.95
C PRO A 301 2.03 -1.50 -1.85
N VAL A 302 2.13 -2.64 -1.12
CA VAL A 302 1.23 -2.96 0.00
C VAL A 302 1.41 -1.97 1.16
N ALA A 303 2.55 -1.27 1.21
CA ALA A 303 2.81 -0.16 2.12
C ALA A 303 1.75 0.97 2.05
N LEU A 304 0.97 1.01 0.99
CA LEU A 304 -0.08 2.00 0.76
C LEU A 304 -1.47 1.54 1.24
N ALA A 305 -1.61 0.29 1.65
CA ALA A 305 -2.91 -0.31 1.90
C ALA A 305 -3.56 0.13 3.23
N ASP A 306 -2.78 0.50 4.23
CA ASP A 306 -3.31 0.93 5.53
C ASP A 306 -2.37 1.95 6.20
N GLU A 307 -2.89 2.67 7.20
CA GLU A 307 -2.10 3.59 8.01
C GLU A 307 -1.46 2.90 9.22
N ASP A 308 -2.08 1.83 9.70
CA ASP A 308 -1.53 1.03 10.80
C ASP A 308 -0.42 0.11 10.29
N PRO A 309 0.83 0.27 10.75
CA PRO A 309 1.94 -0.60 10.34
C PRO A 309 1.69 -2.07 10.66
N GLN A 310 0.89 -2.38 11.70
CA GLN A 310 0.52 -3.77 12.01
C GLN A 310 -0.39 -4.38 10.94
N MET A 311 -1.30 -3.57 10.37
CA MET A 311 -2.14 -4.00 9.25
C MET A 311 -1.33 -4.13 7.97
N VAL A 312 -0.44 -3.17 7.69
CA VAL A 312 0.49 -3.26 6.54
C VAL A 312 1.32 -4.53 6.61
N PHE A 313 1.88 -4.84 7.79
CA PHE A 313 2.61 -6.09 8.02
C PHE A 313 1.76 -7.31 7.68
N ALA A 314 0.56 -7.39 8.27
CA ALA A 314 -0.34 -8.53 8.08
C ALA A 314 -0.76 -8.71 6.63
N LEU A 315 -1.10 -7.61 5.93
CA LEU A 315 -1.48 -7.63 4.53
C LEU A 315 -0.32 -8.05 3.62
N ALA A 316 0.90 -7.55 3.87
CA ALA A 316 2.07 -7.91 3.09
C ALA A 316 2.48 -9.38 3.31
N ALA A 317 2.47 -9.85 4.55
CA ALA A 317 2.72 -11.25 4.86
C ALA A 317 1.66 -12.17 4.20
N ALA A 318 0.39 -11.81 4.24
CA ALA A 318 -0.67 -12.56 3.57
C ALA A 318 -0.52 -12.57 2.04
N ASN A 319 -0.11 -11.45 1.43
CA ASN A 319 0.20 -11.38 -0.01
C ASN A 319 1.39 -12.27 -0.40
N ALA A 320 2.45 -12.30 0.40
CA ALA A 320 3.60 -13.17 0.17
C ALA A 320 3.20 -14.66 0.31
N ALA A 321 2.35 -14.98 1.30
CA ALA A 321 1.86 -16.32 1.56
C ALA A 321 0.99 -16.92 0.42
N LEU A 322 0.51 -16.10 -0.52
CA LEU A 322 -0.13 -16.59 -1.76
C LEU A 322 0.78 -17.54 -2.55
N THR A 323 2.10 -17.40 -2.38
CA THR A 323 3.08 -18.20 -3.13
C THR A 323 4.21 -18.78 -2.25
N HIS A 324 4.51 -18.19 -1.09
CA HIS A 324 5.64 -18.57 -0.23
C HIS A 324 5.13 -18.90 1.18
N GLY A 325 5.10 -20.19 1.52
CA GLY A 325 4.44 -20.66 2.73
C GLY A 325 5.32 -20.76 3.98
N HIS A 326 6.65 -20.56 3.87
CA HIS A 326 7.54 -20.58 5.02
C HIS A 326 7.54 -19.22 5.76
N PRO A 327 7.61 -19.19 7.12
CA PRO A 327 7.70 -17.95 7.89
C PRO A 327 8.74 -16.96 7.38
N SER A 328 10.00 -17.36 7.14
CA SER A 328 11.03 -16.47 6.58
C SER A 328 10.62 -15.82 5.26
N GLY A 329 9.85 -16.51 4.40
CA GLY A 329 9.39 -15.96 3.12
C GLY A 329 8.30 -14.90 3.28
N TYR A 330 7.30 -15.11 4.17
CA TYR A 330 6.22 -14.15 4.30
C TYR A 330 6.44 -13.09 5.39
N LEU A 331 7.20 -13.39 6.47
CA LEU A 331 7.51 -12.41 7.50
C LEU A 331 8.49 -11.34 6.99
N SER A 332 9.47 -11.71 6.17
CA SER A 332 10.36 -10.74 5.51
C SER A 332 9.58 -9.76 4.64
N ALA A 333 8.54 -10.21 3.95
CA ALA A 333 7.64 -9.36 3.19
C ALA A 333 6.87 -8.38 4.11
N GLY A 334 6.41 -8.86 5.27
CA GLY A 334 5.77 -8.01 6.29
C GLY A 334 6.68 -6.90 6.78
N VAL A 335 7.92 -7.24 7.16
CA VAL A 335 8.94 -6.27 7.58
C VAL A 335 9.23 -5.26 6.47
N PHE A 336 9.49 -5.75 5.26
CA PHE A 336 9.83 -4.91 4.12
C PHE A 336 8.73 -3.89 3.80
N ALA A 337 7.47 -4.31 3.78
CA ALA A 337 6.36 -3.40 3.54
C ALA A 337 6.21 -2.34 4.65
N VAL A 338 6.46 -2.69 5.92
CA VAL A 338 6.44 -1.72 7.03
C VAL A 338 7.59 -0.73 6.92
N LEU A 339 8.80 -1.16 6.54
CA LEU A 339 9.90 -0.25 6.25
C LEU A 339 9.51 0.77 5.17
N VAL A 340 9.04 0.30 4.01
CA VAL A 340 8.57 1.18 2.92
C VAL A 340 7.46 2.11 3.41
N HIS A 341 6.49 1.60 4.17
CA HIS A 341 5.38 2.37 4.75
C HIS A 341 5.86 3.55 5.60
N GLN A 342 6.82 3.33 6.50
CA GLN A 342 7.36 4.38 7.37
C GLN A 342 8.20 5.38 6.57
N LEU A 343 9.03 4.90 5.63
CA LEU A 343 9.86 5.75 4.79
C LEU A 343 9.03 6.67 3.87
N LEU A 344 7.96 6.16 3.27
CA LEU A 344 7.02 6.97 2.49
C LEU A 344 6.36 8.08 3.32
N ARG A 345 6.22 7.88 4.63
CA ARG A 345 5.69 8.87 5.59
C ARG A 345 6.74 9.84 6.10
N GLY A 346 7.97 9.78 5.58
CA GLY A 346 9.04 10.71 5.88
C GLY A 346 9.84 10.36 7.12
N LYS A 347 9.68 9.15 7.67
CA LYS A 347 10.51 8.65 8.76
C LYS A 347 11.92 8.35 8.26
N GLY A 348 12.91 8.45 9.15
CA GLY A 348 14.27 7.97 8.90
C GLY A 348 14.33 6.44 8.93
N LEU A 349 15.36 5.86 8.28
CA LEU A 349 15.51 4.41 8.21
C LEU A 349 15.66 3.74 9.60
N PRO A 350 16.39 4.29 10.57
CA PRO A 350 16.45 3.71 11.92
C PRO A 350 15.07 3.66 12.61
N GLU A 351 14.29 4.76 12.55
CA GLU A 351 12.95 4.82 13.13
C GLU A 351 11.99 3.85 12.42
N ALA A 352 12.07 3.74 11.10
CA ALA A 352 11.30 2.79 10.32
C ALA A 352 11.61 1.33 10.71
N LEU A 353 12.88 1.04 10.97
CA LEU A 353 13.34 -0.27 11.40
C LEU A 353 12.81 -0.66 12.79
N GLU A 354 12.80 0.26 13.74
CA GLU A 354 12.22 0.03 15.07
C GLU A 354 10.75 -0.40 14.97
N VAL A 355 9.94 0.30 14.15
CA VAL A 355 8.52 -0.03 13.94
C VAL A 355 8.35 -1.38 13.25
N ALA A 356 9.22 -1.69 12.28
CA ALA A 356 9.16 -2.94 11.54
C ALA A 356 9.54 -4.14 12.42
N VAL A 357 10.58 -4.01 13.25
CA VAL A 357 10.99 -5.06 14.21
C VAL A 357 9.91 -5.24 15.30
N ASP A 358 9.35 -4.15 15.85
CA ASP A 358 8.23 -4.26 16.80
C ASP A 358 7.03 -5.00 16.19
N SER A 359 6.77 -4.81 14.90
CA SER A 359 5.72 -5.53 14.19
C SER A 359 6.05 -7.01 14.00
N LEU A 360 7.32 -7.34 13.75
CA LEU A 360 7.82 -8.69 13.52
C LEU A 360 7.79 -9.56 14.79
N VAL A 361 8.33 -9.05 15.90
CA VAL A 361 8.48 -9.83 17.15
C VAL A 361 7.15 -10.22 17.80
N ARG A 362 6.05 -9.69 17.31
CA ARG A 362 4.69 -10.08 17.71
C ARG A 362 4.17 -11.32 16.96
N ARG A 363 4.93 -11.85 16.00
CA ARG A 363 4.55 -12.99 15.15
C ARG A 363 5.26 -14.24 15.62
N GLU A 364 4.64 -15.39 15.38
CA GLU A 364 5.28 -16.68 15.59
C GLU A 364 6.38 -16.91 14.53
N ASP A 365 7.38 -17.71 14.83
CA ASP A 365 8.48 -18.13 13.95
C ASP A 365 9.28 -16.94 13.34
N HIS A 366 9.45 -15.86 14.10
CA HIS A 366 10.12 -14.63 13.65
C HIS A 366 11.64 -14.64 13.77
N GLU A 367 12.21 -15.61 14.47
CA GLU A 367 13.60 -15.62 14.94
C GLU A 367 14.63 -15.56 13.78
N GLU A 368 14.37 -16.27 12.67
CA GLU A 368 15.26 -16.26 11.51
C GLU A 368 15.33 -14.84 10.88
N VAL A 369 14.19 -14.16 10.77
CA VAL A 369 14.14 -12.83 10.18
C VAL A 369 14.73 -11.78 11.12
N VAL A 370 14.51 -11.91 12.43
CA VAL A 370 15.15 -11.03 13.44
C VAL A 370 16.66 -11.18 13.36
N ALA A 371 17.20 -12.41 13.37
CA ALA A 371 18.64 -12.64 13.30
C ALA A 371 19.26 -12.07 12.02
N ALA A 372 18.60 -12.17 10.88
CA ALA A 372 19.07 -11.60 9.62
C ALA A 372 19.10 -10.06 9.64
N ILE A 373 18.10 -9.43 10.26
CA ILE A 373 18.06 -7.97 10.46
C ILE A 373 19.17 -7.52 11.42
N GLU A 374 19.32 -8.17 12.56
CA GLU A 374 20.36 -7.85 13.55
C GLU A 374 21.76 -7.96 12.93
N HIS A 375 22.03 -9.02 12.18
CA HIS A 375 23.29 -9.20 11.47
C HIS A 375 23.55 -8.09 10.42
N ALA A 376 22.54 -7.67 9.65
CA ALA A 376 22.67 -6.56 8.73
C ALA A 376 23.00 -5.24 9.42
N VAL A 377 22.36 -4.96 10.56
CA VAL A 377 22.62 -3.76 11.38
C VAL A 377 24.02 -3.78 12.00
N GLU A 378 24.45 -4.93 12.53
CA GLU A 378 25.80 -5.11 13.09
C GLU A 378 26.89 -4.86 12.03
N LEU A 379 26.73 -5.45 10.83
CA LEU A 379 27.68 -5.23 9.74
C LEU A 379 27.68 -3.79 9.23
N ALA A 380 26.54 -3.13 9.15
CA ALA A 380 26.45 -1.73 8.77
C ALA A 380 27.14 -0.80 9.82
N ALA A 381 27.04 -1.13 11.10
CA ALA A 381 27.69 -0.38 12.17
C ALA A 381 29.23 -0.44 12.12
N LEU A 382 29.83 -1.38 11.38
CA LEU A 382 31.27 -1.44 11.15
C LEU A 382 31.78 -0.34 10.17
N GLY A 383 30.90 0.45 9.57
CA GLY A 383 31.24 1.56 8.69
C GLY A 383 31.42 1.15 7.24
N GLU A 384 32.52 1.51 6.59
CA GLU A 384 32.80 1.36 5.16
C GLU A 384 32.10 0.18 4.44
N PRO A 385 31.40 0.42 3.31
CA PRO A 385 30.73 -0.63 2.55
C PRO A 385 31.74 -1.67 2.02
N SER A 386 31.31 -2.94 1.96
CA SER A 386 32.19 -4.02 1.51
C SER A 386 31.38 -5.14 0.89
N VAL A 387 31.79 -5.59 -0.30
CA VAL A 387 31.24 -6.80 -0.98
C VAL A 387 31.33 -8.02 -0.07
N ALA A 388 32.42 -8.18 0.66
CA ALA A 388 32.60 -9.32 1.58
C ALA A 388 31.53 -9.33 2.68
N ARG A 389 31.10 -8.17 3.18
CA ARG A 389 30.02 -8.07 4.17
C ARG A 389 28.66 -8.36 3.56
N VAL A 390 28.43 -7.98 2.30
CA VAL A 390 27.21 -8.36 1.58
C VAL A 390 27.13 -9.87 1.42
N GLU A 391 28.24 -10.52 1.01
CA GLU A 391 28.30 -11.99 0.88
C GLU A 391 28.18 -12.75 2.20
N GLU A 392 28.60 -12.13 3.32
CA GLU A 392 28.41 -12.68 4.69
C GLU A 392 26.94 -12.76 5.08
N LEU A 393 26.09 -11.84 4.59
CA LEU A 393 24.64 -11.86 4.80
C LEU A 393 23.95 -12.98 3.99
N GLY A 394 24.60 -13.54 2.99
CA GLY A 394 24.08 -14.63 2.18
C GLY A 394 23.96 -14.28 0.70
N ARG A 395 23.10 -15.02 -0.02
CA ARG A 395 22.98 -14.93 -1.47
C ARG A 395 21.68 -14.29 -1.95
N GLY A 396 20.85 -13.74 -1.07
CA GLY A 396 19.62 -13.02 -1.44
C GLY A 396 18.45 -13.90 -1.92
N GLY A 397 18.64 -15.16 -2.26
CA GLY A 397 17.58 -16.01 -2.83
C GLY A 397 16.49 -16.46 -1.84
N VAL A 398 16.63 -16.15 -0.54
CA VAL A 398 15.59 -16.35 0.48
C VAL A 398 15.21 -15.02 1.13
N GLY A 399 13.98 -14.91 1.60
CA GLY A 399 13.37 -13.63 2.00
C GLY A 399 14.14 -12.89 3.09
N ASP A 400 14.62 -13.59 4.10
CA ASP A 400 15.41 -13.03 5.21
C ASP A 400 16.77 -12.47 4.75
N THR A 401 17.52 -13.23 3.93
CA THR A 401 18.82 -12.76 3.42
C THR A 401 18.66 -11.65 2.36
N ALA A 402 17.63 -11.70 1.53
CA ALA A 402 17.33 -10.60 0.59
C ALA A 402 17.02 -9.30 1.34
N LEU A 403 16.18 -9.37 2.37
CA LEU A 403 15.89 -8.24 3.25
C LEU A 403 17.14 -7.72 3.95
N ALA A 404 18.00 -8.62 4.48
CA ALA A 404 19.22 -8.25 5.18
C ALA A 404 20.20 -7.50 4.26
N ILE A 405 20.43 -7.98 3.02
CA ILE A 405 21.29 -7.32 2.05
C ILE A 405 20.74 -5.95 1.66
N ALA A 406 19.44 -5.85 1.37
CA ALA A 406 18.80 -4.58 1.03
C ALA A 406 18.90 -3.58 2.19
N LEU A 407 18.68 -4.03 3.43
CA LEU A 407 18.77 -3.20 4.63
C LEU A 407 20.21 -2.76 4.92
N TYR A 408 21.19 -3.67 4.89
CA TYR A 408 22.60 -3.35 5.04
C TYR A 408 23.02 -2.26 4.05
N SER A 409 22.71 -2.45 2.77
CA SER A 409 23.08 -1.51 1.71
C SER A 409 22.48 -0.12 1.91
N ALA A 410 21.24 -0.06 2.39
CA ALA A 410 20.57 1.20 2.71
C ALA A 410 21.05 1.87 4.00
N LEU A 411 21.66 1.12 4.94
CA LEU A 411 22.17 1.62 6.21
C LEU A 411 23.62 2.10 6.14
N VAL A 412 24.44 1.51 5.26
CA VAL A 412 25.89 1.74 5.27
C VAL A 412 26.32 3.00 4.52
N THR A 413 25.41 3.61 3.73
CA THR A 413 25.65 4.85 3.00
C THR A 413 24.40 5.72 2.93
N ASP A 414 24.60 7.06 2.91
CA ASP A 414 23.52 8.03 2.67
C ASP A 414 23.27 8.34 1.19
N ASP A 415 24.10 7.79 0.28
CA ASP A 415 23.92 7.95 -1.16
C ASP A 415 23.05 6.81 -1.71
N PRO A 416 21.81 7.08 -2.17
CA PRO A 416 20.93 6.04 -2.71
C PRO A 416 21.49 5.33 -3.94
N ASN A 417 22.34 5.96 -4.72
CA ASN A 417 22.93 5.37 -5.91
C ASN A 417 24.09 4.43 -5.54
N GLU A 418 24.87 4.79 -4.54
CA GLU A 418 25.88 3.90 -3.97
C GLU A 418 25.24 2.69 -3.30
N ALA A 419 24.14 2.87 -2.54
CA ALA A 419 23.41 1.78 -1.92
C ALA A 419 22.93 0.74 -2.96
N LEU A 420 22.43 1.19 -4.11
CA LEU A 420 22.05 0.32 -5.23
C LEU A 420 23.26 -0.48 -5.76
N LEU A 421 24.40 0.17 -5.91
CA LEU A 421 25.63 -0.50 -6.38
C LEU A 421 26.19 -1.49 -5.35
N ILE A 422 26.06 -1.19 -4.04
CA ILE A 422 26.43 -2.14 -2.98
C ILE A 422 25.53 -3.37 -3.03
N SER A 423 24.20 -3.18 -3.13
CA SER A 423 23.21 -4.26 -3.07
C SER A 423 23.22 -5.19 -4.27
N VAL A 424 23.75 -4.75 -5.44
CA VAL A 424 23.80 -5.56 -6.65
C VAL A 424 25.11 -6.34 -6.82
N ASN A 425 26.20 -5.93 -6.14
CA ASN A 425 27.53 -6.51 -6.31
C ASN A 425 27.79 -7.66 -5.33
N HIS A 426 27.10 -8.79 -5.54
CA HIS A 426 27.34 -10.06 -4.86
C HIS A 426 26.96 -11.24 -5.73
N GLY A 427 27.44 -12.42 -5.37
CA GLY A 427 27.19 -13.66 -6.12
C GLY A 427 25.89 -14.33 -5.71
N GLY A 428 24.74 -13.83 -6.12
CA GLY A 428 23.46 -14.42 -5.74
C GLY A 428 22.29 -13.83 -6.52
N ASP A 429 21.16 -13.74 -5.86
CA ASP A 429 19.91 -13.15 -6.34
C ASP A 429 20.02 -11.62 -6.21
N ASN A 430 20.86 -11.04 -7.05
CA ASN A 430 21.30 -9.67 -6.91
C ASN A 430 20.35 -8.64 -7.54
N ASP A 431 19.48 -9.03 -8.44
CA ASP A 431 18.39 -8.20 -8.94
C ASP A 431 17.30 -8.00 -7.85
N SER A 432 16.85 -9.07 -7.16
CA SER A 432 15.91 -8.96 -6.05
C SER A 432 16.46 -8.10 -4.90
N THR A 433 17.72 -8.32 -4.49
CA THR A 433 18.32 -7.54 -3.39
C THR A 433 18.46 -6.07 -3.75
N ALA A 434 18.87 -5.77 -4.99
CA ALA A 434 18.99 -4.39 -5.46
C ALA A 434 17.62 -3.75 -5.72
N SER A 435 16.60 -4.50 -6.17
CA SER A 435 15.22 -4.04 -6.27
C SER A 435 14.67 -3.63 -4.91
N MET A 436 14.82 -4.49 -3.89
CA MET A 436 14.37 -4.18 -2.53
C MET A 436 15.15 -3.00 -1.94
N CYS A 437 16.48 -2.92 -2.11
CA CYS A 437 17.26 -1.77 -1.71
C CYS A 437 16.76 -0.50 -2.39
N GLY A 438 16.56 -0.53 -3.70
CA GLY A 438 16.02 0.58 -4.48
C GLY A 438 14.68 1.08 -3.96
N ASN A 439 13.76 0.16 -3.61
CA ASN A 439 12.50 0.55 -2.97
C ASN A 439 12.71 1.29 -1.65
N LEU A 440 13.64 0.83 -0.78
CA LEU A 440 13.95 1.48 0.50
C LEU A 440 14.56 2.87 0.28
N VAL A 441 15.66 2.96 -0.49
CA VAL A 441 16.37 4.24 -0.66
C VAL A 441 15.56 5.24 -1.50
N GLY A 442 14.77 4.74 -2.47
CA GLY A 442 13.86 5.58 -3.23
C GLY A 442 12.72 6.15 -2.40
N ALA A 443 12.16 5.36 -1.44
CA ALA A 443 11.18 5.83 -0.48
C ALA A 443 11.79 6.81 0.54
N LEU A 444 13.04 6.58 0.96
CA LEU A 444 13.74 7.42 1.92
C LEU A 444 14.11 8.79 1.33
N HIS A 445 14.70 8.81 0.15
CA HIS A 445 15.33 10.00 -0.44
C HIS A 445 14.47 10.67 -1.53
N GLY A 446 13.49 9.96 -2.11
CA GLY A 446 12.68 10.42 -3.23
C GLY A 446 13.41 10.38 -4.58
N ILE A 447 12.63 10.44 -5.68
CA ILE A 447 13.12 10.32 -7.06
C ILE A 447 14.22 11.33 -7.42
N GLY A 448 14.20 12.53 -6.85
CA GLY A 448 15.16 13.61 -7.13
C GLY A 448 16.59 13.36 -6.64
N LYS A 449 16.82 12.28 -5.89
CA LYS A 449 18.16 11.86 -5.44
C LYS A 449 18.71 10.65 -6.21
N ILE A 450 17.88 10.04 -7.03
CA ILE A 450 18.31 8.95 -7.93
C ILE A 450 18.95 9.57 -9.17
N ARG A 451 19.99 8.93 -9.70
CA ARG A 451 20.70 9.36 -10.91
C ARG A 451 19.71 9.62 -12.05
N PRO A 452 19.66 10.84 -12.62
CA PRO A 452 18.69 11.19 -13.67
C PRO A 452 18.80 10.31 -14.92
N ASP A 453 20.02 9.95 -15.33
CA ASP A 453 20.28 9.09 -16.46
C ASP A 453 19.76 7.66 -16.26
N TRP A 454 19.78 7.14 -15.04
CA TRP A 454 19.16 5.85 -14.71
C TRP A 454 17.63 5.93 -14.76
N VAL A 455 17.08 7.00 -14.18
CA VAL A 455 15.62 7.26 -14.21
C VAL A 455 15.10 7.38 -15.63
N GLU A 456 15.86 8.03 -16.54
CA GLU A 456 15.47 8.17 -17.95
C GLU A 456 15.52 6.86 -18.73
N ARG A 457 16.44 5.97 -18.40
CA ARG A 457 16.74 4.74 -19.16
C ARG A 457 15.97 3.52 -18.69
N VAL A 458 15.56 3.45 -17.40
CA VAL A 458 14.92 2.27 -16.86
C VAL A 458 13.61 1.95 -17.57
N GLN A 459 13.41 0.68 -17.85
CA GLN A 459 12.21 0.19 -18.52
C GLN A 459 10.96 0.39 -17.66
N PHE A 460 9.81 0.61 -18.28
CA PHE A 460 8.50 0.86 -17.63
C PHE A 460 8.41 2.12 -16.76
N ARG A 461 9.38 3.03 -16.81
CA ARG A 461 9.31 4.30 -16.12
C ARG A 461 7.97 5.01 -16.36
N ASP A 462 7.53 5.12 -17.62
CA ASP A 462 6.28 5.82 -17.95
C ASP A 462 5.03 5.10 -17.38
N VAL A 463 5.09 3.77 -17.25
CA VAL A 463 4.04 2.98 -16.59
C VAL A 463 4.03 3.26 -15.08
N ILE A 464 5.21 3.26 -14.44
CA ILE A 464 5.36 3.61 -13.02
C ILE A 464 4.84 5.02 -12.76
N ASP A 465 5.28 6.00 -13.55
CA ASP A 465 4.85 7.40 -13.44
C ASP A 465 3.33 7.55 -13.58
N ARG A 466 2.75 6.81 -14.52
CA ARG A 466 1.31 6.80 -14.71
C ARG A 466 0.57 6.17 -13.53
N MET A 467 1.02 5.03 -13.03
CA MET A 467 0.37 4.35 -11.89
C MET A 467 0.48 5.16 -10.61
N VAL A 468 1.62 5.84 -10.37
CA VAL A 468 1.76 6.77 -9.24
C VAL A 468 0.78 7.92 -9.35
N SER A 469 0.64 8.52 -10.54
CA SER A 469 -0.33 9.60 -10.77
C SER A 469 -1.77 9.10 -10.64
N ASP A 470 -2.06 7.90 -11.09
CA ASP A 470 -3.38 7.27 -10.95
C ASP A 470 -3.69 6.93 -9.48
N TRP A 471 -2.70 6.51 -8.69
CA TRP A 471 -2.85 6.34 -7.23
C TRP A 471 -3.22 7.66 -6.55
N GLU A 472 -2.54 8.74 -6.90
CA GLU A 472 -2.87 10.09 -6.41
C GLU A 472 -4.29 10.49 -6.73
N LEU A 473 -4.67 10.27 -7.99
CA LEU A 473 -5.99 10.63 -8.47
C LEU A 473 -7.09 9.81 -7.77
N GLU A 474 -6.87 8.49 -7.54
CA GLU A 474 -7.81 7.65 -6.80
C GLU A 474 -7.96 8.11 -5.34
N ASN A 475 -6.87 8.58 -4.71
CA ASN A 475 -6.88 9.08 -3.34
C ASN A 475 -7.22 10.58 -3.22
N SER A 476 -7.48 11.24 -4.35
CA SER A 476 -7.89 12.65 -4.33
C SER A 476 -9.35 12.81 -3.89
N PRO A 477 -9.74 14.00 -3.42
CA PRO A 477 -11.15 14.32 -3.17
C PRO A 477 -12.06 14.13 -4.40
N ALA A 478 -11.47 14.22 -5.61
CA ALA A 478 -12.16 14.04 -6.88
C ALA A 478 -11.79 12.69 -7.53
N ALA A 479 -11.80 11.60 -6.74
CA ALA A 479 -11.53 10.27 -7.28
C ALA A 479 -12.42 9.97 -8.50
N PRO A 480 -11.85 9.42 -9.59
CA PRO A 480 -12.57 9.29 -10.85
C PRO A 480 -13.79 8.38 -10.75
N VAL A 481 -14.86 8.78 -11.43
CA VAL A 481 -16.11 8.03 -11.57
C VAL A 481 -16.47 7.70 -13.02
N ALA A 482 -15.59 8.09 -13.97
CA ALA A 482 -15.79 7.85 -15.39
C ALA A 482 -15.57 6.38 -15.76
N GLN A 483 -16.27 5.89 -16.79
CA GLN A 483 -16.17 4.50 -17.23
C GLN A 483 -14.74 4.10 -17.64
N GLU A 484 -13.97 5.02 -18.22
CA GLU A 484 -12.58 4.80 -18.61
C GLU A 484 -11.69 4.45 -17.39
N TRP A 485 -12.00 5.02 -16.22
CA TRP A 485 -11.30 4.68 -14.97
C TRP A 485 -11.55 3.24 -14.58
N PHE A 486 -12.81 2.81 -14.60
CA PHE A 486 -13.20 1.44 -14.27
C PHE A 486 -12.81 0.41 -15.33
N THR A 487 -12.56 0.86 -16.57
CA THR A 487 -11.93 0.02 -17.59
C THR A 487 -10.44 -0.17 -17.31
N ARG A 488 -9.77 0.87 -16.79
CA ARG A 488 -8.35 0.82 -16.40
C ARG A 488 -8.13 0.01 -15.13
N TYR A 489 -8.95 0.27 -14.12
CA TYR A 489 -8.91 -0.38 -12.80
C TYR A 489 -10.27 -0.99 -12.48
N PRO A 490 -10.62 -2.12 -13.11
CA PRO A 490 -11.89 -2.80 -12.84
C PRO A 490 -12.00 -3.20 -11.36
N PRO A 491 -13.15 -2.94 -10.71
CA PRO A 491 -13.40 -3.36 -9.34
C PRO A 491 -13.76 -4.85 -9.27
N SER A 492 -12.80 -5.73 -9.50
CA SER A 492 -13.01 -7.19 -9.56
C SER A 492 -11.85 -7.96 -8.94
#